data_e2f3e352f6977b1813c0bd31ee7056ac
#
_entry.id   e2f3e352f6977b1813c0bd31ee7056ac
#
_cell.length_a   1.000
_cell.length_b   1.000
_cell.length_c   1.000
_cell.angle_alpha   90.00
_cell.angle_beta   90.00
_cell.angle_gamma   90.00
#
_symmetry.space_group_name_H-M   'P 1'
#
loop_
_entity.id
_entity.type
_entity.pdbx_description
1 polymer ?
#
loop_
_entity_poly.entity_id
_entity_poly.type
_entity_poly.pdbx_seq_one_letter_code
_entity_poly.pdbx_strand_id
1 'polypeptide(L)'
;MEEINYDAEGNPMLTWEQAEIKSSSYVKLETDVEKKLTLSQWQLVQKEDRFNPGTQKLYFIAKVTSEDGESVEKTYESPSARLRSNVAKVLKGLAAPNNEGLYVPETPVELSIIKTGDKMNTNYVVRRLGA
;
A
#
# COMPACT_ATOMS: atom_id res chain seq x y z
N MET A 1 -4.70 18.04 -22.41
CA MET A 1 -5.65 17.59 -21.37
C MET A 1 -6.47 16.46 -21.96
N GLU A 2 -6.44 15.30 -21.35
CA GLU A 2 -7.20 14.15 -21.84
C GLU A 2 -8.68 14.32 -21.48
N GLU A 3 -9.54 14.08 -22.46
CA GLU A 3 -10.98 14.08 -22.20
C GLU A 3 -11.36 12.77 -21.53
N ILE A 4 -12.09 12.88 -20.43
CA ILE A 4 -12.64 11.70 -19.77
C ILE A 4 -14.01 11.43 -20.38
N ASN A 5 -14.17 10.26 -20.97
CA ASN A 5 -15.46 9.81 -21.47
C ASN A 5 -16.20 9.08 -20.34
N TYR A 6 -17.51 9.23 -20.32
CA TYR A 6 -18.37 8.61 -19.32
C TYR A 6 -19.29 7.60 -19.99
N ASP A 7 -19.56 6.49 -19.30
CA ASP A 7 -20.53 5.52 -19.75
C ASP A 7 -21.97 6.01 -19.53
N ALA A 8 -22.96 5.19 -19.88
CA ALA A 8 -24.36 5.57 -19.76
C ALA A 8 -24.82 5.82 -18.32
N GLU A 9 -24.08 5.31 -17.32
CA GLU A 9 -24.37 5.47 -15.92
C GLU A 9 -23.60 6.62 -15.27
N GLY A 10 -22.80 7.36 -16.05
CA GLY A 10 -22.03 8.49 -15.56
C GLY A 10 -20.70 8.11 -14.93
N ASN A 11 -20.25 6.87 -15.07
CA ASN A 11 -18.95 6.42 -14.57
C ASN A 11 -17.85 6.76 -15.59
N PRO A 12 -16.66 7.22 -15.14
CA PRO A 12 -15.58 7.52 -16.06
C PRO A 12 -15.08 6.25 -16.77
N MET A 13 -14.96 6.36 -18.08
CA MET A 13 -14.42 5.29 -18.92
C MET A 13 -12.92 5.52 -19.10
N LEU A 14 -12.12 4.51 -18.78
CA LEU A 14 -10.67 4.57 -18.90
C LEU A 14 -10.24 3.97 -20.24
N THR A 15 -9.23 4.59 -20.86
CA THR A 15 -8.54 3.98 -22.01
C THR A 15 -7.69 2.82 -21.52
N TRP A 16 -7.27 1.94 -22.42
CA TRP A 16 -6.34 0.86 -22.07
C TRP A 16 -5.07 1.38 -21.42
N GLU A 17 -4.54 2.48 -21.93
CA GLU A 17 -3.34 3.10 -21.39
C GLU A 17 -3.56 3.62 -19.97
N GLN A 18 -4.68 4.28 -19.72
CA GLN A 18 -5.04 4.75 -18.37
C GLN A 18 -5.25 3.59 -17.40
N ALA A 19 -5.88 2.51 -17.86
CA ALA A 19 -6.11 1.34 -17.06
C ALA A 19 -4.79 0.64 -16.69
N GLU A 20 -3.83 0.56 -17.61
CA GLU A 20 -2.50 0.02 -17.35
C GLU A 20 -1.76 0.83 -16.30
N ILE A 21 -1.72 2.14 -16.46
CA ILE A 21 -1.09 3.05 -15.50
C ILE A 21 -1.71 2.87 -14.13
N LYS A 22 -3.03 2.84 -14.06
CA LYS A 22 -3.76 2.68 -12.80
C LYS A 22 -3.47 1.32 -12.14
N SER A 23 -3.43 0.24 -12.92
CA SER A 23 -3.13 -1.08 -12.37
C SER A 23 -1.68 -1.21 -11.91
N SER A 24 -0.75 -0.50 -12.56
CA SER A 24 0.67 -0.49 -12.17
C SER A 24 0.97 0.45 -11.00
N SER A 25 -0.02 1.25 -10.55
CA SER A 25 0.18 2.21 -9.46
C SER A 25 0.11 1.60 -8.06
N TYR A 26 -0.15 0.30 -7.95
CA TYR A 26 -0.19 -0.43 -6.68
C TYR A 26 0.94 -1.44 -6.61
N VAL A 27 1.55 -1.52 -5.43
CA VAL A 27 2.59 -2.51 -5.16
C VAL A 27 1.94 -3.88 -4.98
N LYS A 28 2.52 -4.90 -5.63
CA LYS A 28 2.08 -6.28 -5.49
C LYS A 28 3.21 -7.12 -4.90
N LEU A 29 2.89 -7.95 -3.91
CA LEU A 29 3.85 -8.87 -3.32
C LEU A 29 3.68 -10.26 -3.93
N GLU A 30 4.81 -10.88 -4.24
CA GLU A 30 4.86 -12.28 -4.66
C GLU A 30 5.33 -13.13 -3.49
N THR A 31 4.77 -14.32 -3.34
CA THR A 31 5.11 -15.23 -2.24
C THR A 31 6.60 -15.63 -2.31
N ASP A 32 7.28 -15.54 -1.16
CA ASP A 32 8.69 -15.88 -0.98
C ASP A 32 9.67 -15.02 -1.79
N VAL A 33 9.22 -13.85 -2.25
CA VAL A 33 10.06 -12.88 -2.95
C VAL A 33 10.21 -11.63 -2.11
N GLU A 34 11.44 -11.24 -1.80
CA GLU A 34 11.71 -10.00 -1.08
C GLU A 34 11.35 -8.78 -1.93
N LYS A 35 10.60 -7.88 -1.34
CA LYS A 35 10.25 -6.59 -1.96
C LYS A 35 10.79 -5.47 -1.09
N LYS A 36 11.59 -4.58 -1.68
CA LYS A 36 12.15 -3.42 -0.98
C LYS A 36 11.35 -2.18 -1.38
N LEU A 37 10.79 -1.51 -0.38
CA LEU A 37 9.92 -0.35 -0.59
C LEU A 37 10.40 0.83 0.24
N THR A 38 10.42 2.01 -0.37
CA THR A 38 10.66 3.26 0.36
C THR A 38 9.33 3.97 0.55
N LEU A 39 8.97 4.20 1.81
CA LEU A 39 7.71 4.83 2.19
C LEU A 39 7.91 6.29 2.54
N SER A 40 7.17 7.18 1.88
CA SER A 40 7.21 8.61 2.19
C SER A 40 6.13 9.02 3.19
N GLN A 41 5.08 8.22 3.30
CA GLN A 41 4.02 8.42 4.29
C GLN A 41 3.18 7.16 4.39
N TRP A 42 2.45 7.00 5.49
CA TRP A 42 1.51 5.90 5.68
C TRP A 42 0.34 6.32 6.55
N GLN A 43 -0.72 5.55 6.51
CA GLN A 43 -1.92 5.78 7.31
C GLN A 43 -2.69 4.50 7.50
N LEU A 44 -3.60 4.51 8.47
CA LEU A 44 -4.56 3.44 8.69
C LEU A 44 -5.93 3.98 8.35
N VAL A 45 -6.64 3.32 7.44
CA VAL A 45 -7.95 3.77 6.97
C VAL A 45 -8.96 2.65 7.11
N GLN A 46 -10.09 2.94 7.73
CA GLN A 46 -11.19 1.99 7.82
C GLN A 46 -12.08 2.17 6.60
N LYS A 47 -12.27 1.08 5.84
CA LYS A 47 -13.07 1.07 4.62
C LYS A 47 -14.01 -0.13 4.62
N GLU A 48 -15.07 -0.04 3.81
CA GLU A 48 -15.96 -1.16 3.58
C GLU A 48 -15.19 -2.32 2.92
N ASP A 49 -15.39 -3.53 3.45
CA ASP A 49 -14.78 -4.74 2.89
C ASP A 49 -15.40 -5.03 1.52
N ARG A 50 -14.55 -5.15 0.50
CA ARG A 50 -14.93 -5.44 -0.87
C ARG A 50 -15.68 -6.76 -1.01
N PHE A 51 -15.37 -7.74 -0.17
CA PHE A 51 -15.94 -9.09 -0.23
C PHE A 51 -17.13 -9.29 0.71
N ASN A 52 -17.31 -8.41 1.70
CA ASN A 52 -18.40 -8.48 2.68
C ASN A 52 -19.03 -7.10 2.82
N PRO A 53 -19.94 -6.72 1.91
CA PRO A 53 -20.63 -5.43 1.98
C PRO A 53 -21.30 -5.22 3.34
N GLY A 54 -21.15 -4.01 3.88
CA GLY A 54 -21.66 -3.69 5.21
C GLY A 54 -20.69 -3.96 6.36
N THR A 55 -19.54 -4.58 6.08
CA THR A 55 -18.48 -4.85 7.05
C THR A 55 -17.31 -3.89 6.80
N GLN A 56 -16.77 -3.31 7.87
CA GLN A 56 -15.61 -2.42 7.79
C GLN A 56 -14.33 -3.19 8.04
N LYS A 57 -13.27 -2.88 7.29
CA LYS A 57 -11.92 -3.41 7.50
C LYS A 57 -10.92 -2.28 7.62
N LEU A 58 -9.90 -2.50 8.43
CA LEU A 58 -8.81 -1.56 8.61
C LEU A 58 -7.71 -1.86 7.60
N TYR A 59 -7.38 -0.87 6.77
CA TYR A 59 -6.33 -1.00 5.75
C TYR A 59 -5.10 -0.20 6.14
N PHE A 60 -3.93 -0.80 5.95
CA PHE A 60 -2.67 -0.09 5.97
C PHE A 60 -2.42 0.44 4.56
N ILE A 61 -2.22 1.74 4.43
CA ILE A 61 -1.99 2.40 3.14
C ILE A 61 -0.71 3.21 3.23
N ALA A 62 0.22 2.97 2.32
CA ALA A 62 1.49 3.69 2.28
C ALA A 62 1.77 4.24 0.89
N LYS A 63 2.39 5.41 0.84
CA LYS A 63 2.87 5.98 -0.42
C LYS A 63 4.31 5.52 -0.63
N VAL A 64 4.55 4.86 -1.76
CA VAL A 64 5.84 4.27 -2.11
C VAL A 64 6.52 5.11 -3.17
N THR A 65 7.73 5.57 -2.87
CA THR A 65 8.53 6.40 -3.76
C THR A 65 9.68 5.64 -4.42
N SER A 66 9.99 4.44 -3.94
CA SER A 66 10.98 3.57 -4.55
C SER A 66 10.58 2.12 -4.34
N GLU A 67 10.76 1.29 -5.37
CA GLU A 67 10.48 -0.14 -5.34
C GLU A 67 11.67 -0.88 -5.93
N ASP A 68 12.30 -1.74 -5.12
CA ASP A 68 13.49 -2.53 -5.51
C ASP A 68 14.59 -1.68 -6.15
N GLY A 69 14.81 -0.48 -5.63
CA GLY A 69 15.83 0.44 -6.09
C GLY A 69 15.41 1.35 -7.23
N GLU A 70 14.21 1.20 -7.75
CA GLU A 70 13.69 2.05 -8.83
C GLU A 70 12.77 3.12 -8.28
N SER A 71 12.91 4.35 -8.75
CA SER A 71 12.02 5.45 -8.38
C SER A 71 10.65 5.23 -9.00
N VAL A 72 9.62 5.25 -8.16
CA VAL A 72 8.23 5.01 -8.58
C VAL A 72 7.28 5.93 -7.82
N GLU A 73 6.04 5.98 -8.28
CA GLU A 73 4.94 6.59 -7.54
C GLU A 73 3.83 5.55 -7.42
N LYS A 74 3.89 4.75 -6.35
CA LYS A 74 2.94 3.68 -6.13
C LYS A 74 2.31 3.77 -4.75
N THR A 75 1.21 3.05 -4.57
CA THR A 75 0.55 2.89 -3.29
C THR A 75 0.63 1.42 -2.88
N TYR A 76 0.99 1.19 -1.62
CA TYR A 76 0.87 -0.13 -1.02
C TYR A 76 -0.34 -0.12 -0.11
N GLU A 77 -1.29 -1.02 -0.36
CA GLU A 77 -2.52 -1.11 0.41
C GLU A 77 -2.79 -2.56 0.79
N SER A 78 -3.07 -2.80 2.06
CA SER A 78 -3.35 -4.16 2.54
C SER A 78 -4.33 -4.17 3.71
N PRO A 79 -5.32 -5.07 3.70
CA PRO A 79 -6.22 -5.28 4.83
C PRO A 79 -5.68 -6.31 5.83
N SER A 80 -4.49 -6.85 5.61
CA SER A 80 -3.94 -7.93 6.44
C SER A 80 -3.60 -7.44 7.85
N ALA A 81 -4.19 -8.06 8.86
CA ALA A 81 -3.87 -7.77 10.26
C ALA A 81 -2.45 -8.19 10.62
N ARG A 82 -1.97 -9.30 10.05
CA ARG A 82 -0.60 -9.78 10.29
C ARG A 82 0.43 -8.82 9.72
N LEU A 83 0.21 -8.33 8.49
CA LEU A 83 1.08 -7.33 7.90
C LEU A 83 1.09 -6.06 8.74
N ARG A 84 -0.09 -5.56 9.09
CA ARG A 84 -0.25 -4.35 9.87
C ARG A 84 0.50 -4.43 11.19
N SER A 85 0.38 -5.56 11.89
CA SER A 85 1.09 -5.80 13.15
C SER A 85 2.61 -5.81 12.97
N ASN A 86 3.10 -6.47 11.92
CA ASN A 86 4.53 -6.58 11.66
C ASN A 86 5.13 -5.24 11.19
N VAL A 87 4.38 -4.49 10.38
CA VAL A 87 4.79 -3.16 9.95
C VAL A 87 4.82 -2.20 11.14
N ALA A 88 3.84 -2.29 12.02
CA ALA A 88 3.77 -1.42 13.21
C ALA A 88 5.00 -1.57 14.10
N LYS A 89 5.53 -2.79 14.25
CA LYS A 89 6.72 -3.05 15.05
C LYS A 89 7.96 -2.33 14.49
N VAL A 90 8.02 -2.17 13.17
CA VAL A 90 9.16 -1.56 12.49
C VAL A 90 9.01 -0.04 12.40
N LEU A 91 7.79 0.44 12.16
CA LEU A 91 7.52 1.86 11.97
C LEU A 91 7.25 2.62 13.27
N LYS A 92 7.06 1.94 14.37
CA LYS A 92 6.77 2.54 15.66
C LYS A 92 7.86 3.56 16.06
N GLY A 93 7.42 4.76 16.39
CA GLY A 93 8.34 5.82 16.84
C GLY A 93 9.04 6.59 15.73
N LEU A 94 8.86 6.20 14.45
CA LEU A 94 9.50 6.91 13.34
C LEU A 94 8.73 8.15 12.89
N ALA A 95 7.44 8.19 13.18
CA ALA A 95 6.59 9.34 12.87
C ALA A 95 5.37 9.33 13.79
N ALA A 96 4.77 10.50 13.99
CA ALA A 96 3.51 10.64 14.70
C ALA A 96 2.43 11.06 13.71
N PRO A 97 1.15 10.69 13.95
CA PRO A 97 0.10 11.08 13.03
C PRO A 97 -0.17 12.58 13.09
N ASN A 98 -0.38 13.19 11.93
CA ASN A 98 -0.79 14.59 11.85
C ASN A 98 -2.31 14.71 12.06
N ASN A 99 -2.87 15.94 11.84
CA ASN A 99 -4.30 16.18 12.03
C ASN A 99 -5.19 15.36 11.06
N GLU A 100 -4.63 14.87 9.97
CA GLU A 100 -5.33 14.06 8.97
C GLU A 100 -5.12 12.55 9.19
N GLY A 101 -4.40 12.18 10.24
CA GLY A 101 -4.08 10.78 10.51
C GLY A 101 -2.95 10.22 9.66
N LEU A 102 -2.22 11.07 8.94
CA LEU A 102 -1.08 10.67 8.13
C LEU A 102 0.19 10.67 8.95
N TYR A 103 0.97 9.61 8.82
CA TYR A 103 2.31 9.49 9.41
C TYR A 103 3.32 9.88 8.33
N VAL A 104 3.99 11.02 8.52
CA VAL A 104 5.00 11.52 7.58
C VAL A 104 6.33 11.62 8.32
N PRO A 105 7.28 10.70 8.05
CA PRO A 105 8.59 10.74 8.70
C PRO A 105 9.44 11.89 8.15
N GLU A 106 10.47 12.28 8.90
CA GLU A 106 11.40 13.32 8.44
C GLU A 106 12.14 12.92 7.18
N THR A 107 12.49 11.64 7.08
CA THR A 107 13.09 11.04 5.87
C THR A 107 12.32 9.80 5.50
N PRO A 108 12.19 9.49 4.19
CA PRO A 108 11.51 8.27 3.76
C PRO A 108 12.13 7.03 4.41
N VAL A 109 11.30 6.05 4.72
CA VAL A 109 11.71 4.82 5.41
C VAL A 109 11.75 3.67 4.41
N GLU A 110 12.89 2.98 4.33
CA GLU A 110 13.02 1.81 3.47
C GLU A 110 12.73 0.54 4.25
N LEU A 111 11.85 -0.30 3.70
CA LEU A 111 11.45 -1.57 4.28
C LEU A 111 11.71 -2.73 3.33
N SER A 112 12.03 -3.89 3.90
CA SER A 112 12.01 -5.16 3.19
C SER A 112 10.80 -5.93 3.66
N ILE A 113 9.97 -6.40 2.73
CA ILE A 113 8.77 -7.19 3.03
C ILE A 113 8.83 -8.48 2.25
N ILE A 114 8.67 -9.61 2.95
CA ILE A 114 8.57 -10.93 2.32
C ILE A 114 7.24 -11.54 2.75
N LYS A 115 6.40 -11.84 1.79
CA LYS A 115 5.14 -12.54 2.01
C LYS A 115 5.42 -14.05 1.98
N THR A 116 5.02 -14.75 3.04
CA THR A 116 5.24 -16.21 3.12
C THR A 116 3.91 -16.93 3.35
N GLY A 117 3.86 -18.21 3.01
CA GLY A 117 2.67 -19.03 3.22
C GLY A 117 1.60 -18.79 2.18
N ASP A 118 0.41 -19.30 2.46
CA ASP A 118 -0.71 -19.30 1.52
C ASP A 118 -2.03 -19.16 2.29
N LYS A 119 -2.95 -18.40 1.73
CA LYS A 119 -4.31 -18.20 2.26
C LYS A 119 -4.30 -17.84 3.76
N MET A 120 -4.89 -18.68 4.61
CA MET A 120 -4.99 -18.45 6.05
C MET A 120 -3.65 -18.56 6.77
N ASN A 121 -2.65 -19.18 6.13
CA ASN A 121 -1.30 -19.32 6.68
C ASN A 121 -0.35 -18.23 6.17
N THR A 122 -0.87 -17.22 5.47
CA THR A 122 -0.06 -16.12 4.97
C THR A 122 0.51 -15.30 6.11
N ASN A 123 1.82 -15.04 6.05
CA ASN A 123 2.51 -14.20 7.01
C ASN A 123 3.42 -13.23 6.25
N TYR A 124 3.99 -12.28 6.98
CA TYR A 124 4.83 -11.24 6.39
C TYR A 124 6.04 -11.01 7.27
N VAL A 125 7.22 -11.09 6.68
CA VAL A 125 8.46 -10.73 7.36
C VAL A 125 8.79 -9.30 6.95
N VAL A 126 8.79 -8.37 7.91
CA VAL A 126 9.02 -6.96 7.66
C VAL A 126 10.27 -6.52 8.41
N ARG A 127 11.22 -5.88 7.70
CA ARG A 127 12.43 -5.35 8.31
C ARG A 127 12.70 -3.94 7.78
N ARG A 128 13.23 -3.09 8.65
CA ARG A 128 13.68 -1.76 8.24
C ARG A 128 15.08 -1.88 7.66
N LEU A 129 15.30 -1.26 6.51
CA LEU A 129 16.59 -1.20 5.84
C LEU A 129 17.27 0.14 6.09
N GLY A 130 18.60 0.17 6.08
CA GLY A 130 19.36 1.41 6.17
C GLY A 130 19.29 2.12 7.52
N ALA A 131 18.96 1.43 8.58
CA ALA A 131 18.92 2.00 9.93
C ALA A 131 20.27 1.98 10.60
#